data_8cc12a21a1913fa40382cd75e642fed3
#
_entry.id   8cc12a21a1913fa40382cd75e642fed3
#
_cell.length_a   1.000
_cell.length_b   1.000
_cell.length_c   1.000
_cell.angle_alpha   90.00
_cell.angle_beta   90.00
_cell.angle_gamma   90.00
#
_symmetry.space_group_name_H-M   'P 1'
#
loop_
_entity.id
_entity.type
_entity.pdbx_description
1 polymer ?
#
loop_
_entity_poly.entity_id
_entity_poly.type
_entity_poly.pdbx_seq_one_letter_code
_entity_poly.pdbx_strand_id
1 'polypeptide(L)'
;KEANPDHYYVPGATQTYWIPKNIDYLSDTSFLGVLTDPLNSTKVENYYESEYFMNFLENVKIWQENDVFNPDAMSNNNPTLLSIQNGITSGTPGYGWDLEEWLYEANIQKQYGDDMVGARIGDRLMTTGEATTYLWHITSFSENKEAAMRVLRVFYTNSEAATLLGYGIEGENYVLDENGDARFPEGKNMTNSGWMPLGNTYSLPNESGAPLWYYQPDNLWEMMAQSNAEAKPSLALGF
;
A
#
# COMPACT_ATOMS: atom_id res chain seq x y z
N LYS A 1 -9.99 -16.45 -17.87
CA LYS A 1 -11.22 -16.12 -18.58
C LYS A 1 -11.99 -17.39 -18.99
N GLU A 2 -11.33 -18.43 -19.50
CA GLU A 2 -12.02 -19.69 -19.86
C GLU A 2 -12.79 -20.31 -18.67
N ALA A 3 -12.21 -20.29 -17.47
CA ALA A 3 -12.85 -20.85 -16.26
C ALA A 3 -14.01 -19.99 -15.74
N ASN A 4 -13.94 -18.67 -15.93
CA ASN A 4 -14.92 -17.69 -15.46
C ASN A 4 -15.20 -16.65 -16.55
N PRO A 5 -16.01 -16.97 -17.56
CA PRO A 5 -16.22 -16.11 -18.73
C PRO A 5 -16.84 -14.75 -18.38
N ASP A 6 -17.66 -14.68 -17.34
CA ASP A 6 -18.35 -13.47 -16.90
C ASP A 6 -17.53 -12.58 -15.95
N HIS A 7 -16.36 -13.07 -15.50
CA HIS A 7 -15.49 -12.31 -14.61
C HIS A 7 -14.42 -11.54 -15.39
N TYR A 8 -14.12 -10.34 -14.91
CA TYR A 8 -13.01 -9.53 -15.38
C TYR A 8 -11.86 -9.59 -14.34
N TYR A 9 -10.64 -9.27 -14.78
CA TYR A 9 -9.45 -9.27 -13.89
C TYR A 9 -8.97 -7.85 -13.59
N VAL A 10 -9.56 -6.86 -14.25
CA VAL A 10 -9.25 -5.44 -14.05
C VAL A 10 -10.54 -4.67 -13.91
N PRO A 11 -10.83 -4.16 -12.72
CA PRO A 11 -12.14 -3.57 -12.43
C PRO A 11 -12.34 -2.17 -13.02
N GLY A 12 -11.29 -1.39 -13.21
CA GLY A 12 -11.44 -0.02 -13.70
C GLY A 12 -10.15 0.60 -14.25
N ALA A 13 -10.29 1.56 -15.16
CA ALA A 13 -9.19 2.24 -15.82
C ALA A 13 -8.65 3.46 -15.05
N THR A 14 -9.35 3.93 -14.03
CA THR A 14 -8.98 5.14 -13.29
C THR A 14 -7.86 4.94 -12.27
N GLN A 15 -7.40 3.71 -12.10
CA GLN A 15 -6.36 3.42 -11.14
C GLN A 15 -5.02 3.27 -11.87
N THR A 16 -4.11 4.18 -11.59
CA THR A 16 -2.72 4.19 -12.05
C THR A 16 -1.85 3.02 -11.53
N TYR A 17 -2.48 1.95 -11.07
CA TYR A 17 -1.85 0.78 -10.46
C TYR A 17 -1.04 -0.10 -11.43
N TRP A 18 -1.05 0.26 -12.69
CA TRP A 18 -0.42 -0.49 -13.76
C TRP A 18 1.05 -0.16 -13.98
N ILE A 19 1.57 0.79 -13.24
CA ILE A 19 2.99 1.12 -13.34
C ILE A 19 3.75 0.09 -12.51
N PRO A 20 4.47 -0.80 -13.17
CA PRO A 20 5.23 -1.81 -12.46
C PRO A 20 6.23 -1.17 -11.51
N LYS A 21 6.28 -1.60 -10.28
CA LYS A 21 7.15 -1.05 -9.24
C LYS A 21 8.60 -1.55 -9.28
N ASN A 22 8.98 -2.22 -10.34
CA ASN A 22 10.35 -2.72 -10.51
C ASN A 22 11.28 -1.69 -11.17
N ILE A 23 10.88 -0.44 -11.22
CA ILE A 23 11.67 0.68 -11.73
C ILE A 23 11.91 1.73 -10.66
N ASP A 24 13.01 2.46 -10.76
CA ASP A 24 13.27 3.60 -9.89
C ASP A 24 12.90 4.89 -10.61
N TYR A 25 11.95 5.61 -10.05
CA TYR A 25 11.43 6.86 -10.61
C TYR A 25 12.32 8.08 -10.31
N LEU A 26 13.44 7.90 -9.60
CA LEU A 26 14.34 8.98 -9.21
C LEU A 26 13.62 10.16 -8.53
N SER A 27 12.52 9.85 -7.79
CA SER A 27 11.63 10.84 -7.16
C SER A 27 10.86 11.75 -8.13
N ASP A 28 10.85 11.42 -9.42
CA ASP A 28 10.09 12.16 -10.43
C ASP A 28 8.76 11.46 -10.74
N THR A 29 7.65 12.13 -10.40
CA THR A 29 6.29 11.63 -10.67
C THR A 29 5.85 11.80 -12.12
N SER A 30 6.62 12.47 -12.95
CA SER A 30 6.34 12.65 -14.38
C SER A 30 6.88 11.51 -15.25
N PHE A 31 7.71 10.63 -14.69
CA PHE A 31 8.32 9.48 -15.37
C PHE A 31 9.18 9.84 -16.59
N LEU A 32 9.67 11.05 -16.65
CA LEU A 32 10.52 11.51 -17.76
C LEU A 32 11.95 10.98 -17.64
N GLY A 33 12.40 10.68 -16.42
CA GLY A 33 13.69 10.08 -16.16
C GLY A 33 13.56 8.97 -15.13
N VAL A 34 13.78 7.72 -15.54
CA VAL A 34 13.66 6.54 -14.68
C VAL A 34 14.82 5.59 -14.90
N LEU A 35 15.09 4.72 -13.91
CA LEU A 35 15.91 3.55 -14.11
C LEU A 35 14.98 2.35 -14.33
N THR A 36 14.99 1.77 -15.51
CA THR A 36 14.17 0.60 -15.86
C THR A 36 14.77 -0.71 -15.36
N ASP A 37 16.06 -0.71 -15.04
CA ASP A 37 16.80 -1.82 -14.41
C ASP A 37 17.64 -1.29 -13.23
N PRO A 38 16.98 -0.86 -12.15
CA PRO A 38 17.63 -0.15 -11.04
C PRO A 38 18.59 -1.01 -10.22
N LEU A 39 18.55 -2.32 -10.37
CA LEU A 39 19.45 -3.23 -9.67
C LEU A 39 20.78 -3.44 -10.39
N ASN A 40 20.82 -3.21 -11.71
CA ASN A 40 21.98 -3.52 -12.54
C ASN A 40 22.51 -2.33 -13.34
N SER A 41 21.71 -1.26 -13.50
CA SER A 41 22.05 -0.12 -14.34
C SER A 41 21.67 1.21 -13.70
N THR A 42 22.53 2.21 -13.89
CA THR A 42 22.25 3.62 -13.57
C THR A 42 21.88 4.43 -14.80
N LYS A 43 21.57 3.77 -15.91
CA LYS A 43 21.15 4.44 -17.13
C LYS A 43 19.75 5.04 -16.94
N VAL A 44 19.69 6.35 -17.00
CA VAL A 44 18.42 7.08 -16.97
C VAL A 44 17.77 7.03 -18.35
N GLU A 45 16.52 6.66 -18.41
CA GLU A 45 15.74 6.54 -19.65
C GLU A 45 14.42 7.32 -19.52
N ASN A 46 13.91 7.81 -20.65
CA ASN A 46 12.53 8.27 -20.71
C ASN A 46 11.62 7.03 -20.61
N TYR A 47 10.80 6.97 -19.56
CA TYR A 47 9.93 5.82 -19.34
C TYR A 47 9.08 5.48 -20.57
N TYR A 48 8.46 6.49 -21.16
CA TYR A 48 7.53 6.32 -22.29
C TYR A 48 8.20 5.88 -23.61
N GLU A 49 9.52 6.02 -23.71
CA GLU A 49 10.32 5.57 -24.86
C GLU A 49 11.07 4.26 -24.55
N SER A 50 11.00 3.77 -23.32
CA SER A 50 11.71 2.58 -22.89
C SER A 50 11.11 1.29 -23.45
N GLU A 51 11.95 0.28 -23.66
CA GLU A 51 11.50 -1.08 -23.98
C GLU A 51 10.56 -1.62 -22.91
N TYR A 52 10.78 -1.25 -21.65
CA TYR A 52 9.95 -1.61 -20.53
C TYR A 52 8.49 -1.15 -20.69
N PHE A 53 8.29 0.12 -21.08
CA PHE A 53 6.96 0.64 -21.35
C PHE A 53 6.31 0.04 -22.59
N MET A 54 7.09 -0.20 -23.63
CA MET A 54 6.60 -0.84 -24.85
C MET A 54 6.11 -2.27 -24.57
N ASN A 55 6.85 -3.04 -23.81
CA ASN A 55 6.44 -4.38 -23.37
C ASN A 55 5.16 -4.34 -22.51
N PHE A 56 5.01 -3.32 -21.67
CA PHE A 56 3.78 -3.11 -20.92
C PHE A 56 2.59 -2.86 -21.84
N LEU A 57 2.74 -2.01 -22.86
CA LEU A 57 1.67 -1.74 -23.82
C LEU A 57 1.28 -2.99 -24.63
N GLU A 58 2.24 -3.83 -24.99
CA GLU A 58 1.98 -5.11 -25.66
C GLU A 58 1.15 -6.04 -24.77
N ASN A 59 1.48 -6.14 -23.48
CA ASN A 59 0.70 -6.90 -22.51
C ASN A 59 -0.72 -6.34 -22.36
N VAL A 60 -0.87 -5.02 -22.26
CA VAL A 60 -2.20 -4.37 -22.20
C VAL A 60 -3.03 -4.70 -23.42
N LYS A 61 -2.42 -4.71 -24.61
CA LYS A 61 -3.10 -5.10 -25.84
C LYS A 61 -3.57 -6.56 -25.79
N ILE A 62 -2.71 -7.48 -25.35
CA ILE A 62 -3.07 -8.90 -25.16
C ILE A 62 -4.24 -9.02 -24.17
N TRP A 63 -4.21 -8.30 -23.07
CA TRP A 63 -5.29 -8.32 -22.10
C TRP A 63 -6.60 -7.80 -22.68
N GLN A 64 -6.54 -6.74 -23.49
CA GLN A 64 -7.71 -6.19 -24.16
C GLN A 64 -8.30 -7.17 -25.18
N GLU A 65 -7.45 -7.84 -25.97
CA GLU A 65 -7.85 -8.84 -26.96
C GLU A 65 -8.46 -10.11 -26.34
N ASN A 66 -8.20 -10.34 -25.04
CA ASN A 66 -8.69 -11.51 -24.28
C ASN A 66 -9.80 -11.13 -23.27
N ASP A 67 -10.44 -9.99 -23.41
CA ASP A 67 -11.51 -9.52 -22.53
C ASP A 67 -11.17 -9.55 -21.05
N VAL A 68 -9.91 -9.21 -20.69
CA VAL A 68 -9.44 -9.16 -19.31
C VAL A 68 -9.98 -7.93 -18.60
N PHE A 69 -10.17 -6.83 -19.33
CA PHE A 69 -10.72 -5.59 -18.83
C PHE A 69 -12.24 -5.62 -18.78
N ASN A 70 -12.80 -5.01 -17.73
CA ASN A 70 -14.22 -4.70 -17.71
C ASN A 70 -14.53 -3.70 -18.84
N PRO A 71 -15.49 -3.97 -19.74
CA PRO A 71 -15.89 -3.04 -20.82
C PRO A 71 -16.29 -1.66 -20.30
N ASP A 72 -16.86 -1.61 -19.10
CA ASP A 72 -17.28 -0.37 -18.43
C ASP A 72 -16.18 0.25 -17.57
N ALA A 73 -14.94 -0.23 -17.66
CA ALA A 73 -13.83 0.20 -16.82
C ALA A 73 -13.63 1.72 -16.82
N MET A 74 -13.86 2.39 -17.95
CA MET A 74 -13.70 3.85 -18.08
C MET A 74 -14.78 4.65 -17.37
N SER A 75 -15.96 4.08 -17.21
CA SER A 75 -17.14 4.70 -16.57
C SER A 75 -17.42 4.15 -15.17
N ASN A 76 -16.79 3.03 -14.82
CA ASN A 76 -17.01 2.37 -13.54
C ASN A 76 -16.10 2.98 -12.45
N ASN A 77 -16.71 3.76 -11.58
CA ASN A 77 -16.06 4.35 -10.40
C ASN A 77 -16.22 3.48 -9.14
N ASN A 78 -16.69 2.25 -9.26
CA ASN A 78 -16.84 1.37 -8.11
C ASN A 78 -15.47 1.02 -7.53
N PRO A 79 -15.31 1.04 -6.20
CA PRO A 79 -14.11 0.55 -5.56
C PRO A 79 -13.80 -0.89 -5.97
N THR A 80 -12.54 -1.22 -6.12
CA THR A 80 -12.07 -2.56 -6.47
C THR A 80 -12.65 -3.64 -5.55
N LEU A 81 -12.67 -3.37 -4.25
CA LEU A 81 -13.26 -4.25 -3.24
C LEU A 81 -14.71 -4.60 -3.56
N LEU A 82 -15.54 -3.59 -3.87
CA LEU A 82 -16.95 -3.81 -4.19
C LEU A 82 -17.13 -4.64 -5.47
N SER A 83 -16.24 -4.46 -6.44
CA SER A 83 -16.25 -5.25 -7.68
C SER A 83 -15.89 -6.72 -7.42
N ILE A 84 -14.97 -7.00 -6.51
CA ILE A 84 -14.62 -8.36 -6.06
C ILE A 84 -15.80 -8.99 -5.32
N GLN A 85 -16.34 -8.29 -4.31
CA GLN A 85 -17.45 -8.77 -3.50
C GLN A 85 -18.71 -9.07 -4.32
N ASN A 86 -18.94 -8.31 -5.38
CA ASN A 86 -20.06 -8.53 -6.30
C ASN A 86 -19.78 -9.59 -7.39
N GLY A 87 -18.63 -10.25 -7.36
CA GLY A 87 -18.25 -11.26 -8.35
C GLY A 87 -18.05 -10.71 -9.77
N ILE A 88 -17.79 -9.41 -9.92
CA ILE A 88 -17.56 -8.77 -11.22
C ILE A 88 -16.11 -8.99 -11.66
N THR A 89 -15.18 -9.03 -10.70
CA THR A 89 -13.77 -9.26 -10.96
C THR A 89 -13.20 -10.37 -10.08
N SER A 90 -12.32 -11.19 -10.65
CA SER A 90 -11.66 -12.29 -9.95
C SER A 90 -10.33 -11.91 -9.32
N GLY A 91 -9.89 -10.68 -9.50
CA GLY A 91 -8.63 -10.21 -8.94
C GLY A 91 -8.32 -8.78 -9.39
N THR A 92 -7.30 -8.23 -8.81
CA THR A 92 -6.78 -6.92 -9.19
C THR A 92 -5.27 -6.91 -8.99
N PRO A 93 -4.52 -6.36 -9.93
CA PRO A 93 -3.17 -5.95 -9.61
C PRO A 93 -3.27 -4.73 -8.71
N GLY A 94 -2.54 -4.76 -7.65
CA GLY A 94 -2.46 -3.65 -6.71
C GLY A 94 -1.02 -3.42 -6.32
N TYR A 95 -0.75 -2.30 -5.68
CA TYR A 95 0.42 -2.24 -4.84
C TYR A 95 0.01 -2.29 -3.38
N GLY A 96 0.59 -3.22 -2.67
CA GLY A 96 0.52 -3.19 -1.22
C GLY A 96 1.47 -2.12 -0.72
N TRP A 97 0.95 -1.20 0.06
CA TRP A 97 1.76 -0.32 0.89
C TRP A 97 2.36 -1.12 2.03
N ASP A 98 1.56 -2.05 2.54
CA ASP A 98 1.89 -2.99 3.61
C ASP A 98 1.87 -4.40 3.01
N LEU A 99 2.89 -4.68 2.18
CA LEU A 99 2.94 -5.88 1.35
C LEU A 99 2.80 -7.18 2.14
N GLU A 100 3.37 -7.24 3.33
CA GLU A 100 3.35 -8.45 4.14
C GLU A 100 1.97 -8.68 4.74
N GLU A 101 1.29 -7.63 5.16
CA GLU A 101 -0.09 -7.70 5.62
C GLU A 101 -1.02 -8.17 4.50
N TRP A 102 -0.87 -7.60 3.29
CA TRP A 102 -1.69 -7.97 2.14
C TRP A 102 -1.41 -9.35 1.58
N LEU A 103 -0.21 -9.89 1.80
CA LEU A 103 0.14 -11.26 1.43
C LEU A 103 -0.33 -12.29 2.44
N TYR A 104 -0.73 -11.86 3.63
CA TYR A 104 -1.27 -12.76 4.63
C TYR A 104 -2.68 -13.18 4.26
N GLU A 105 -2.83 -14.45 3.90
CA GLU A 105 -4.07 -15.01 3.33
C GLU A 105 -5.31 -14.72 4.19
N ALA A 106 -5.21 -14.87 5.51
CA ALA A 106 -6.32 -14.59 6.41
C ALA A 106 -6.79 -13.13 6.39
N ASN A 107 -5.90 -12.17 6.15
CA ASN A 107 -6.25 -10.77 6.01
C ASN A 107 -7.03 -10.51 4.74
N ILE A 108 -6.53 -11.04 3.63
CA ILE A 108 -7.19 -10.89 2.34
C ILE A 108 -8.58 -11.50 2.41
N GLN A 109 -8.70 -12.69 2.98
CA GLN A 109 -9.99 -13.37 3.15
C GLN A 109 -10.95 -12.60 4.05
N LYS A 110 -10.48 -12.03 5.16
CA LYS A 110 -11.32 -11.22 6.05
C LYS A 110 -11.79 -9.90 5.42
N GLN A 111 -10.94 -9.28 4.60
CA GLN A 111 -11.28 -8.00 3.96
C GLN A 111 -12.15 -8.19 2.72
N TYR A 112 -11.86 -9.19 1.90
CA TYR A 112 -12.46 -9.36 0.59
C TYR A 112 -13.45 -10.53 0.53
N GLY A 113 -13.56 -11.34 1.61
CA GLY A 113 -14.38 -12.56 1.65
C GLY A 113 -13.79 -13.67 0.81
N ASP A 114 -13.95 -14.88 1.27
CA ASP A 114 -13.62 -16.13 0.60
C ASP A 114 -12.25 -16.21 -0.10
N ASP A 115 -11.96 -17.24 -0.81
CA ASP A 115 -10.75 -17.75 -1.46
C ASP A 115 -9.81 -16.76 -2.18
N MET A 116 -9.62 -15.54 -1.68
CA MET A 116 -8.66 -14.59 -2.21
C MET A 116 -7.26 -14.88 -1.70
N VAL A 117 -6.29 -14.83 -2.60
CA VAL A 117 -4.87 -14.96 -2.29
C VAL A 117 -4.10 -13.75 -2.82
N GLY A 118 -3.13 -13.30 -2.07
CA GLY A 118 -2.16 -12.29 -2.51
C GLY A 118 -0.90 -12.96 -3.04
N ALA A 119 -0.36 -12.44 -4.13
CA ALA A 119 0.90 -12.90 -4.67
C ALA A 119 1.78 -11.69 -5.03
N ARG A 120 3.03 -11.72 -4.56
CA ARG A 120 4.03 -10.73 -4.96
C ARG A 120 4.55 -11.06 -6.34
N ILE A 121 4.53 -10.06 -7.22
CA ILE A 121 5.13 -10.14 -8.55
C ILE A 121 6.40 -9.32 -8.56
N GLY A 122 7.55 -9.99 -8.59
CA GLY A 122 8.87 -9.37 -8.59
C GLY A 122 9.50 -9.16 -7.21
N ASP A 123 10.71 -8.62 -7.23
CA ASP A 123 11.48 -8.31 -6.02
C ASP A 123 10.99 -7.03 -5.35
N ARG A 124 11.17 -6.94 -4.04
CA ARG A 124 11.01 -5.67 -3.33
C ARG A 124 12.19 -4.77 -3.65
N LEU A 125 11.91 -3.66 -4.28
CA LEU A 125 12.91 -2.64 -4.58
C LEU A 125 12.88 -1.57 -3.49
N MET A 126 14.05 -1.12 -3.05
CA MET A 126 14.20 0.04 -2.17
C MET A 126 14.76 1.20 -3.00
N THR A 127 13.95 2.23 -3.20
CA THR A 127 14.34 3.46 -3.89
C THR A 127 14.42 4.64 -2.92
N THR A 128 15.04 5.74 -3.32
CA THR A 128 15.02 6.97 -2.54
C THR A 128 13.61 7.49 -2.35
N GLY A 129 12.79 7.43 -3.42
CA GLY A 129 11.39 7.83 -3.36
C GLY A 129 10.60 7.05 -2.31
N GLU A 130 10.72 5.72 -2.27
CA GLU A 130 10.04 4.89 -1.27
C GLU A 130 10.54 5.16 0.14
N ALA A 131 11.87 5.25 0.32
CA ALA A 131 12.47 5.54 1.62
C ALA A 131 12.10 6.92 2.19
N THR A 132 11.66 7.84 1.35
CA THR A 132 11.35 9.23 1.72
C THR A 132 9.88 9.63 1.51
N THR A 133 9.01 8.69 1.16
CA THR A 133 7.60 8.99 0.87
C THR A 133 6.86 9.58 2.06
N TYR A 134 7.09 9.06 3.25
CA TYR A 134 6.44 9.52 4.47
C TYR A 134 7.48 9.97 5.49
N LEU A 135 7.72 11.27 5.53
CA LEU A 135 8.69 11.88 6.45
C LEU A 135 8.04 12.94 7.32
N TRP A 136 8.34 12.89 8.61
CA TRP A 136 8.04 13.97 9.52
C TRP A 136 9.20 14.97 9.53
N HIS A 137 8.90 16.25 9.33
CA HIS A 137 9.90 17.30 9.24
C HIS A 137 9.73 18.35 10.32
N ILE A 138 10.86 18.82 10.86
CA ILE A 138 10.91 20.05 11.64
C ILE A 138 11.42 21.13 10.71
N THR A 139 10.57 22.12 10.41
CA THR A 139 10.91 23.18 9.46
C THR A 139 12.10 24.01 9.94
N SER A 140 12.88 24.53 8.98
CA SER A 140 14.00 25.43 9.27
C SER A 140 13.54 26.74 9.94
N PHE A 141 12.30 27.15 9.72
CA PHE A 141 11.70 28.36 10.27
C PHE A 141 11.19 28.19 11.70
N SER A 142 11.13 26.97 12.23
CA SER A 142 10.69 26.75 13.61
C SER A 142 11.62 27.45 14.58
N GLU A 143 11.07 28.28 15.46
CA GLU A 143 11.79 28.93 16.55
C GLU A 143 11.99 27.99 17.75
N ASN A 144 11.25 26.86 17.79
CA ASN A 144 11.22 25.90 18.89
C ASN A 144 11.59 24.48 18.43
N LYS A 145 12.66 24.31 17.67
CA LYS A 145 13.08 23.02 17.07
C LYS A 145 13.30 21.92 18.10
N GLU A 146 13.88 22.25 19.26
CA GLU A 146 14.08 21.29 20.35
C GLU A 146 12.75 20.83 20.96
N ALA A 147 11.78 21.72 21.14
CA ALA A 147 10.47 21.35 21.62
C ALA A 147 9.74 20.47 20.61
N ALA A 148 9.80 20.81 19.32
CA ALA A 148 9.25 19.99 18.24
C ALA A 148 9.87 18.60 18.19
N MET A 149 11.20 18.49 18.37
CA MET A 149 11.89 17.20 18.44
C MET A 149 11.46 16.39 19.67
N ARG A 150 11.25 17.02 20.81
CA ARG A 150 10.72 16.33 22.02
C ARG A 150 9.32 15.77 21.78
N VAL A 151 8.44 16.52 21.12
CA VAL A 151 7.09 16.04 20.76
C VAL A 151 7.20 14.87 19.80
N LEU A 152 7.99 15.00 18.75
CA LEU A 152 8.20 13.92 17.77
C LEU A 152 8.72 12.65 18.46
N ARG A 153 9.69 12.80 19.38
CA ARG A 153 10.20 11.67 20.17
C ARG A 153 9.11 10.95 20.96
N VAL A 154 8.14 11.68 21.52
CA VAL A 154 7.02 11.05 22.25
C VAL A 154 6.27 10.09 21.32
N PHE A 155 5.94 10.51 20.12
CA PHE A 155 5.23 9.63 19.16
C PHE A 155 6.05 8.42 18.72
N TYR A 156 7.39 8.48 18.77
CA TYR A 156 8.26 7.32 18.47
C TYR A 156 8.45 6.37 19.65
N THR A 157 8.26 6.84 20.91
CA THR A 157 8.67 6.07 22.09
C THR A 157 7.55 5.79 23.09
N ASN A 158 6.37 6.38 22.89
CA ASN A 158 5.24 6.21 23.77
C ASN A 158 4.06 5.60 22.99
N SER A 159 3.72 4.35 23.31
CA SER A 159 2.67 3.59 22.64
C SER A 159 1.29 4.21 22.82
N GLU A 160 0.99 4.79 23.98
CA GLU A 160 -0.29 5.45 24.23
C GLU A 160 -0.46 6.68 23.34
N ALA A 161 0.59 7.50 23.19
CA ALA A 161 0.56 8.65 22.30
C ALA A 161 0.45 8.24 20.82
N ALA A 162 1.13 7.19 20.42
CA ALA A 162 1.04 6.63 19.05
C ALA A 162 -0.37 6.09 18.78
N THR A 163 -0.94 5.33 19.73
CA THR A 163 -2.29 4.78 19.62
C THR A 163 -3.35 5.89 19.56
N LEU A 164 -3.23 6.90 20.43
CA LEU A 164 -4.15 8.04 20.42
C LEU A 164 -4.11 8.79 19.08
N LEU A 165 -2.91 9.00 18.54
CA LEU A 165 -2.75 9.66 17.24
C LEU A 165 -3.31 8.82 16.08
N GLY A 166 -3.06 7.51 16.10
CA GLY A 166 -3.47 6.60 15.04
C GLY A 166 -4.93 6.15 15.13
N TYR A 167 -5.37 5.78 16.32
CA TYR A 167 -6.66 5.09 16.51
C TYR A 167 -7.70 5.95 17.22
N GLY A 168 -7.30 7.05 17.87
CA GLY A 168 -8.22 7.88 18.63
C GLY A 168 -8.42 7.38 20.06
N ILE A 169 -9.65 7.50 20.55
CA ILE A 169 -10.04 7.25 21.95
C ILE A 169 -10.65 5.85 22.07
N GLU A 170 -10.10 5.03 22.97
CA GLU A 170 -10.65 3.71 23.29
C GLU A 170 -12.08 3.84 23.85
N GLY A 171 -12.95 2.94 23.43
CA GLY A 171 -14.38 2.96 23.75
C GLY A 171 -15.20 3.89 22.86
N GLU A 172 -14.57 4.85 22.18
CA GLU A 172 -15.24 5.78 21.27
C GLU A 172 -14.93 5.51 19.80
N ASN A 173 -13.65 5.43 19.43
CA ASN A 173 -13.21 5.24 18.06
C ASN A 173 -12.81 3.79 17.79
N TYR A 174 -12.27 3.11 18.78
CA TYR A 174 -11.94 1.70 18.75
C TYR A 174 -12.19 1.05 20.11
N VAL A 175 -12.20 -0.27 20.16
CA VAL A 175 -12.20 -1.10 21.36
C VAL A 175 -11.15 -2.19 21.22
N LEU A 176 -10.63 -2.70 22.35
CA LEU A 176 -9.79 -3.88 22.37
C LEU A 176 -10.63 -5.12 22.59
N ASP A 177 -10.35 -6.20 21.86
CA ASP A 177 -10.95 -7.50 22.11
C ASP A 177 -10.21 -8.29 23.22
N GLU A 178 -10.61 -9.54 23.43
CA GLU A 178 -10.03 -10.42 24.44
C GLU A 178 -8.55 -10.77 24.22
N ASN A 179 -8.05 -10.60 22.97
CA ASN A 179 -6.65 -10.80 22.63
C ASN A 179 -5.83 -9.51 22.75
N GLY A 180 -6.49 -8.38 22.93
CA GLY A 180 -5.87 -7.06 22.92
C GLY A 180 -5.80 -6.42 21.53
N ASP A 181 -6.50 -6.99 20.54
CA ASP A 181 -6.54 -6.46 19.19
C ASP A 181 -7.60 -5.38 19.04
N ALA A 182 -7.30 -4.35 18.25
CA ALA A 182 -8.19 -3.25 17.99
C ALA A 182 -9.34 -3.66 17.05
N ARG A 183 -10.53 -3.15 17.34
CA ARG A 183 -11.75 -3.32 16.53
C ARG A 183 -12.57 -2.04 16.52
N PHE A 184 -13.46 -1.90 15.58
CA PHE A 184 -14.50 -0.89 15.68
C PHE A 184 -15.50 -1.24 16.79
N PRO A 185 -15.97 -0.25 17.56
CA PRO A 185 -17.08 -0.43 18.48
C PRO A 185 -18.33 -0.94 17.75
N GLU A 186 -19.25 -1.54 18.49
CA GLU A 186 -20.53 -2.02 17.95
C GLU A 186 -21.26 -0.92 17.15
N GLY A 187 -21.69 -1.24 15.94
CA GLY A 187 -22.37 -0.31 15.03
C GLY A 187 -21.47 0.72 14.35
N LYS A 188 -20.15 0.67 14.60
CA LYS A 188 -19.16 1.53 13.94
C LYS A 188 -18.34 0.79 12.90
N ASN A 189 -17.79 1.56 11.95
CA ASN A 189 -16.91 1.09 10.89
C ASN A 189 -16.00 2.24 10.41
N MET A 190 -15.21 2.03 9.38
CA MET A 190 -14.29 3.03 8.84
C MET A 190 -14.97 4.37 8.46
N THR A 191 -16.24 4.36 8.10
CA THR A 191 -16.93 5.56 7.60
C THR A 191 -17.62 6.37 8.70
N ASN A 192 -17.89 5.78 9.85
CA ASN A 192 -18.66 6.41 10.92
C ASN A 192 -18.00 6.37 12.31
N SER A 193 -16.76 5.90 12.40
CA SER A 193 -16.02 5.85 13.68
C SER A 193 -15.66 7.23 14.26
N GLY A 194 -15.74 8.28 13.44
CA GLY A 194 -15.36 9.64 13.80
C GLY A 194 -13.85 9.93 13.74
N TRP A 195 -13.04 8.91 13.85
CA TRP A 195 -11.61 8.92 13.58
C TRP A 195 -11.30 7.78 12.60
N MET A 196 -10.38 7.96 11.67
CA MET A 196 -10.02 6.92 10.71
C MET A 196 -8.77 6.16 11.19
N PRO A 197 -8.95 5.12 12.02
CA PRO A 197 -7.81 4.44 12.62
C PRO A 197 -6.88 3.80 11.59
N LEU A 198 -7.42 3.30 10.50
CA LEU A 198 -6.66 2.60 9.46
C LEU A 198 -6.24 3.48 8.29
N GLY A 199 -6.84 4.67 8.15
CA GLY A 199 -6.62 5.50 6.96
C GLY A 199 -5.28 6.24 6.94
N ASN A 200 -4.57 6.33 8.09
CA ASN A 200 -3.38 7.15 8.22
C ASN A 200 -2.27 6.49 9.06
N THR A 201 -2.35 5.20 9.34
CA THR A 201 -1.34 4.52 10.16
C THR A 201 0.05 4.57 9.50
N TYR A 202 0.11 4.45 8.17
CA TYR A 202 1.35 4.59 7.39
C TYR A 202 2.05 5.95 7.55
N SER A 203 1.38 6.97 8.06
CA SER A 203 1.96 8.28 8.34
C SER A 203 2.37 8.46 9.81
N LEU A 204 2.16 7.46 10.65
CA LEU A 204 2.56 7.52 12.04
C LEU A 204 4.08 7.41 12.20
N PRO A 205 4.66 8.13 13.13
CA PRO A 205 6.08 7.99 13.45
C PRO A 205 6.48 6.59 13.91
N ASN A 206 5.58 5.91 14.63
CA ASN A 206 5.79 4.53 15.11
C ASN A 206 4.47 3.76 15.14
N GLU A 207 4.16 3.10 14.06
CA GLU A 207 2.97 2.25 13.93
C GLU A 207 3.00 1.04 14.87
N SER A 208 4.17 0.45 15.07
CA SER A 208 4.35 -0.75 15.91
C SER A 208 4.09 -0.49 17.40
N GLY A 209 3.90 0.76 17.79
CA GLY A 209 3.51 1.13 19.14
C GLY A 209 2.01 0.99 19.43
N ALA A 210 1.18 0.85 18.40
CA ALA A 210 -0.27 0.70 18.53
C ALA A 210 -0.67 -0.79 18.56
N PRO A 211 -1.85 -1.15 19.14
CA PRO A 211 -2.40 -2.50 19.02
C PRO A 211 -2.60 -2.91 17.56
N LEU A 212 -2.45 -4.20 17.29
CA LEU A 212 -2.83 -4.74 15.98
C LEU A 212 -4.34 -4.66 15.78
N TRP A 213 -4.77 -4.58 14.55
CA TRP A 213 -6.18 -4.78 14.22
C TRP A 213 -6.50 -6.26 14.15
N TYR A 214 -7.69 -6.63 14.58
CA TYR A 214 -8.20 -8.01 14.73
C TYR A 214 -8.00 -8.92 13.51
N TYR A 215 -7.70 -8.37 12.36
CA TYR A 215 -7.43 -9.14 11.14
C TYR A 215 -5.93 -9.18 10.79
N GLN A 216 -5.09 -8.43 11.48
CA GLN A 216 -3.64 -8.44 11.26
C GLN A 216 -3.01 -9.67 11.93
N PRO A 217 -1.94 -10.24 11.37
CA PRO A 217 -1.25 -11.35 11.99
C PRO A 217 -0.43 -10.88 13.20
N ASP A 218 -0.34 -11.70 14.24
CA ASP A 218 0.38 -11.40 15.48
C ASP A 218 1.86 -11.04 15.23
N ASN A 219 2.45 -11.60 14.19
CA ASN A 219 3.85 -11.38 13.81
C ASN A 219 4.03 -10.34 12.67
N LEU A 220 3.06 -9.47 12.46
CA LEU A 220 3.11 -8.47 11.38
C LEU A 220 4.42 -7.68 11.35
N TRP A 221 4.85 -7.17 12.50
CA TRP A 221 6.05 -6.32 12.57
C TRP A 221 7.35 -7.08 12.28
N GLU A 222 7.40 -8.36 12.64
CA GLU A 222 8.51 -9.27 12.30
C GLU A 222 8.53 -9.52 10.79
N MET A 223 7.39 -9.80 10.19
CA MET A 223 7.24 -9.96 8.74
C MET A 223 7.64 -8.70 7.99
N MET A 224 7.22 -7.53 8.46
CA MET A 224 7.59 -6.23 7.89
C MET A 224 9.10 -5.96 8.00
N ALA A 225 9.69 -6.25 9.15
CA ALA A 225 11.13 -6.11 9.37
C ALA A 225 11.95 -7.03 8.45
N GLN A 226 11.50 -8.27 8.30
CA GLN A 226 12.13 -9.24 7.38
C GLN A 226 12.03 -8.75 5.93
N SER A 227 10.85 -8.34 5.50
CA SER A 227 10.62 -7.81 4.15
C SER A 227 11.49 -6.59 3.86
N ASN A 228 11.65 -5.69 4.84
CA ASN A 228 12.55 -4.55 4.71
C ASN A 228 14.02 -4.97 4.60
N ALA A 229 14.43 -5.99 5.36
CA ALA A 229 15.80 -6.50 5.30
C ALA A 229 16.12 -7.22 3.97
N GLU A 230 15.12 -7.82 3.34
CA GLU A 230 15.22 -8.50 2.04
C GLU A 230 15.09 -7.54 0.85
N ALA A 231 14.70 -6.29 1.07
CA ALA A 231 14.54 -5.31 0.01
C ALA A 231 15.86 -5.03 -0.70
N LYS A 232 15.83 -5.05 -2.03
CA LYS A 232 17.00 -4.81 -2.87
C LYS A 232 17.17 -3.32 -3.13
N PRO A 233 18.29 -2.70 -2.73
CA PRO A 233 18.48 -1.28 -2.97
C PRO A 233 18.71 -0.99 -4.45
N SER A 234 18.05 0.06 -4.96
CA SER A 234 18.39 0.66 -6.24
C SER A 234 19.84 1.13 -6.24
N LEU A 235 20.52 1.04 -7.38
CA LEU A 235 21.87 1.62 -7.55
C LEU A 235 21.87 3.16 -7.40
N ALA A 236 20.71 3.80 -7.47
CA ALA A 236 20.52 5.23 -7.24
C ALA A 236 19.99 5.56 -5.82
N LEU A 237 19.97 4.59 -4.92
CA LEU A 237 19.50 4.84 -3.55
C LEU A 237 20.36 5.91 -2.85
N GLY A 238 19.70 6.95 -2.36
CA GLY A 238 20.34 8.12 -1.74
C GLY A 238 20.62 9.27 -2.71
N PHE A 239 20.19 9.14 -3.95
CA PHE A 239 20.33 10.17 -4.98
C PHE A 239 19.18 11.15 -4.93
#